data_47101e4928bcc8b3d55bfe1582fd5312
#
_entry.id   47101e4928bcc8b3d55bfe1582fd5312
#
_cell.length_a   1.000
_cell.length_b   1.000
_cell.length_c   1.000
_cell.angle_alpha   90.00
_cell.angle_beta   90.00
_cell.angle_gamma   90.00
#
_symmetry.space_group_name_H-M   'P 1'
#
loop_
_entity.id
_entity.type
_entity.pdbx_description
1 polymer ?
#
loop_
_entity_poly.entity_id
_entity_poly.type
_entity_poly.pdbx_seq_one_letter_code
_entity_poly.pdbx_strand_id
1 'polypeptide(L)'
;MSIVKPYENFNAWYIDDFVPSDSLVRAAAESFSVIEPWWISYEKDDGQIQKCSPPSRNSWTAECALVADYMAMHFDPDKETGLTEKTFPDLSGYGGGMMLTPNKNGEGGYLGMHIDAERHKLHPAWKRQYSVVLGLSEDYDSSFDLRLHNGKEHCRLEYKFNRLNIFKFEKNSWHGFPEITKGKDRKTIGIMYWSIEEEDPNPEATKARFNNELDFS
;
A
#
# COMPACT_ATOMS: atom_id res chain seq x y z
N MET A 1 -17.08 -12.55 0.96
CA MET A 1 -16.39 -11.36 1.50
C MET A 1 -17.29 -10.15 1.22
N SER A 2 -17.44 -9.21 2.14
CA SER A 2 -18.19 -7.98 1.89
C SER A 2 -17.24 -6.80 1.88
N ILE A 3 -17.27 -6.05 0.78
CA ILE A 3 -16.52 -4.79 0.69
C ILE A 3 -17.30 -3.68 1.41
N VAL A 4 -16.60 -2.84 2.14
CA VAL A 4 -17.16 -1.71 2.87
C VAL A 4 -16.54 -0.42 2.35
N LYS A 5 -17.39 0.56 1.99
CA LYS A 5 -16.98 1.94 1.67
C LYS A 5 -17.25 2.82 2.89
N PRO A 6 -16.25 3.13 3.73
CA PRO A 6 -16.49 3.82 4.99
C PRO A 6 -16.82 5.32 4.84
N TYR A 7 -16.46 5.91 3.69
CA TYR A 7 -16.64 7.35 3.43
C TYR A 7 -17.19 7.58 2.03
N GLU A 8 -18.28 8.32 1.89
CA GLU A 8 -18.91 8.59 0.59
C GLU A 8 -18.02 9.43 -0.33
N ASN A 9 -17.33 10.42 0.23
CA ASN A 9 -16.50 11.39 -0.53
C ASN A 9 -15.12 10.87 -0.91
N PHE A 10 -14.78 9.62 -0.55
CA PHE A 10 -13.50 8.98 -0.86
C PHE A 10 -13.74 7.69 -1.65
N ASN A 11 -12.99 7.51 -2.71
CA ASN A 11 -12.91 6.25 -3.42
C ASN A 11 -11.93 5.32 -2.70
N ALA A 12 -12.34 4.91 -1.50
CA ALA A 12 -11.60 4.06 -0.60
C ALA A 12 -12.51 3.03 0.07
N TRP A 13 -12.03 1.80 0.20
CA TRP A 13 -12.78 0.65 0.70
C TRP A 13 -11.90 -0.23 1.57
N TYR A 14 -12.51 -1.16 2.27
CA TYR A 14 -11.81 -2.26 2.92
C TYR A 14 -12.59 -3.56 2.90
N ILE A 15 -11.88 -4.67 3.08
CA ILE A 15 -12.43 -6.02 3.30
C ILE A 15 -11.73 -6.62 4.52
N ASP A 16 -12.48 -7.00 5.54
CA ASP A 16 -11.96 -7.71 6.70
C ASP A 16 -11.79 -9.20 6.41
N ASP A 17 -10.85 -9.84 7.12
CA ASP A 17 -10.58 -11.28 7.07
C ASP A 17 -10.43 -11.77 5.62
N PHE A 18 -9.64 -11.02 4.83
CA PHE A 18 -9.56 -11.20 3.38
C PHE A 18 -8.93 -12.53 2.99
N VAL A 19 -7.82 -12.91 3.60
CA VAL A 19 -7.19 -14.21 3.37
C VAL A 19 -7.81 -15.23 4.32
N PRO A 20 -8.38 -16.36 3.82
CA PRO A 20 -9.08 -17.33 4.68
C PRO A 20 -8.21 -18.00 5.73
N SER A 21 -6.90 -17.94 5.57
CA SER A 21 -5.92 -18.56 6.46
C SER A 21 -5.10 -17.51 7.21
N ASP A 22 -5.50 -17.19 8.43
CA ASP A 22 -4.73 -16.34 9.33
C ASP A 22 -3.31 -16.88 9.58
N SER A 23 -3.13 -18.20 9.62
CA SER A 23 -1.81 -18.83 9.79
C SER A 23 -0.88 -18.52 8.61
N LEU A 24 -1.39 -18.43 7.38
CA LEU A 24 -0.61 -18.01 6.22
C LEU A 24 -0.22 -16.53 6.32
N VAL A 25 -1.15 -15.67 6.76
CA VAL A 25 -0.88 -14.23 6.95
C VAL A 25 0.19 -14.01 8.03
N ARG A 26 0.14 -14.76 9.15
CA ARG A 26 1.17 -14.72 10.21
C ARG A 26 2.52 -15.21 9.69
N ALA A 27 2.55 -16.34 8.98
CA ALA A 27 3.78 -16.86 8.39
C ALA A 27 4.42 -15.87 7.41
N ALA A 28 3.61 -15.20 6.59
CA ALA A 28 4.09 -14.11 5.73
C ALA A 28 4.70 -12.95 6.54
N ALA A 29 4.04 -12.51 7.62
CA ALA A 29 4.57 -11.46 8.49
C ALA A 29 5.89 -11.85 9.18
N GLU A 30 6.01 -13.09 9.63
CA GLU A 30 7.22 -13.64 10.29
C GLU A 30 8.39 -13.74 9.31
N SER A 31 8.11 -14.09 8.06
CA SER A 31 9.13 -14.28 7.02
C SER A 31 9.89 -12.98 6.65
N PHE A 32 9.36 -11.81 7.00
CA PHE A 32 10.02 -10.52 6.78
C PHE A 32 11.42 -10.47 7.42
N SER A 33 11.60 -11.04 8.60
CA SER A 33 12.87 -11.06 9.32
C SER A 33 14.01 -11.76 8.57
N VAL A 34 13.69 -12.67 7.64
CA VAL A 34 14.68 -13.43 6.86
C VAL A 34 15.23 -12.61 5.70
N ILE A 35 14.41 -11.76 5.08
CA ILE A 35 14.74 -11.07 3.82
C ILE A 35 14.89 -9.56 3.98
N GLU A 36 14.40 -8.98 5.07
CA GLU A 36 14.45 -7.54 5.35
C GLU A 36 15.86 -6.92 5.26
N PRO A 37 16.96 -7.59 5.62
CA PRO A 37 18.30 -7.04 5.45
C PRO A 37 18.68 -6.66 4.00
N TRP A 38 18.00 -7.23 3.01
CA TRP A 38 18.24 -7.00 1.59
C TRP A 38 17.31 -5.96 0.96
N TRP A 39 16.43 -5.36 1.76
CA TRP A 39 15.43 -4.41 1.29
C TRP A 39 16.00 -3.02 1.11
N ILE A 40 15.33 -2.25 0.25
CA ILE A 40 15.61 -0.83 0.05
C ILE A 40 15.15 -0.09 1.31
N SER A 41 16.09 0.60 1.96
CA SER A 41 15.79 1.48 3.10
C SER A 41 15.56 2.89 2.59
N TYR A 42 14.47 3.51 3.05
CA TYR A 42 14.17 4.91 2.85
C TYR A 42 14.43 5.67 4.15
N GLU A 43 15.03 6.84 4.03
CA GLU A 43 15.42 7.70 5.13
C GLU A 43 14.56 8.96 5.18
N LYS A 44 14.69 9.75 6.23
CA LYS A 44 13.88 10.95 6.46
C LYS A 44 13.88 11.93 5.28
N ASP A 45 14.99 12.09 4.59
CA ASP A 45 15.12 12.97 3.44
C ASP A 45 14.30 12.51 2.22
N ASP A 46 13.89 11.22 2.20
CA ASP A 46 12.99 10.66 1.21
C ASP A 46 11.50 10.93 1.52
N GLY A 47 11.19 11.66 2.61
CA GLY A 47 9.83 11.90 3.08
C GLY A 47 9.19 10.70 3.77
N GLN A 48 9.98 9.69 4.15
CA GLN A 48 9.51 8.46 4.77
C GLN A 48 10.64 7.76 5.52
N ILE A 49 10.29 6.97 6.54
CA ILE A 49 11.19 6.01 7.18
C ILE A 49 10.54 4.64 7.10
N GLN A 50 10.93 3.87 6.12
CA GLN A 50 10.45 2.49 5.93
C GLN A 50 11.41 1.67 5.07
N LYS A 51 11.22 0.37 5.05
CA LYS A 51 11.92 -0.56 4.17
C LYS A 51 10.94 -1.21 3.20
N CYS A 52 11.32 -1.31 1.96
CA CYS A 52 10.51 -1.94 0.92
C CYS A 52 11.31 -3.04 0.23
N SER A 53 10.65 -4.15 -0.10
CA SER A 53 11.26 -5.18 -0.93
C SER A 53 11.64 -4.60 -2.29
N PRO A 54 12.75 -5.05 -2.90
CA PRO A 54 13.05 -4.71 -4.29
C PRO A 54 11.86 -5.04 -5.21
N PRO A 55 11.63 -4.29 -6.29
CA PRO A 55 10.52 -4.54 -7.22
C PRO A 55 10.84 -5.76 -8.10
N SER A 56 10.85 -6.93 -7.46
CA SER A 56 11.10 -8.21 -8.08
C SER A 56 10.39 -9.32 -7.29
N ARG A 57 9.58 -10.10 -7.97
CA ARG A 57 8.92 -11.26 -7.38
C ARG A 57 9.90 -12.25 -6.73
N ASN A 58 11.12 -12.34 -7.25
CA ASN A 58 12.17 -13.23 -6.72
C ASN A 58 12.73 -12.76 -5.36
N SER A 59 12.44 -11.54 -4.94
CA SER A 59 12.82 -11.02 -3.63
C SER A 59 11.82 -11.35 -2.53
N TRP A 60 10.71 -12.03 -2.87
CA TRP A 60 9.64 -12.35 -1.92
C TRP A 60 9.84 -13.73 -1.32
N THR A 61 9.42 -13.92 -0.08
CA THR A 61 9.30 -15.26 0.50
C THR A 61 8.15 -16.03 -0.14
N ALA A 62 8.15 -17.35 -0.01
CA ALA A 62 7.07 -18.19 -0.52
C ALA A 62 5.71 -17.81 0.07
N GLU A 63 5.68 -17.52 1.38
CA GLU A 63 4.47 -17.14 2.12
C GLU A 63 3.92 -15.80 1.63
N CYS A 64 4.78 -14.78 1.47
CA CYS A 64 4.38 -13.49 0.92
C CYS A 64 3.91 -13.61 -0.53
N ALA A 65 4.58 -14.45 -1.32
CA ALA A 65 4.20 -14.72 -2.68
C ALA A 65 2.80 -15.36 -2.77
N LEU A 66 2.52 -16.35 -1.92
CA LEU A 66 1.20 -17.00 -1.84
C LEU A 66 0.09 -16.03 -1.42
N VAL A 67 0.36 -15.17 -0.43
CA VAL A 67 -0.60 -14.13 -0.02
C VAL A 67 -0.90 -13.16 -1.17
N ALA A 68 0.12 -12.69 -1.88
CA ALA A 68 -0.06 -11.77 -3.00
C ALA A 68 -0.78 -12.43 -4.18
N ASP A 69 -0.49 -13.72 -4.48
CA ASP A 69 -1.21 -14.48 -5.49
C ASP A 69 -2.68 -14.65 -5.10
N TYR A 70 -2.97 -14.92 -3.83
CA TYR A 70 -4.33 -14.97 -3.33
C TYR A 70 -5.04 -13.62 -3.53
N MET A 71 -4.39 -12.50 -3.18
CA MET A 71 -4.94 -11.16 -3.41
C MET A 71 -5.29 -10.94 -4.89
N ALA A 72 -4.35 -11.22 -5.79
CA ALA A 72 -4.55 -11.02 -7.23
C ALA A 72 -5.63 -11.92 -7.86
N MET A 73 -5.80 -13.14 -7.35
CA MET A 73 -6.79 -14.10 -7.85
C MET A 73 -8.20 -13.85 -7.33
N HIS A 74 -8.34 -13.32 -6.11
CA HIS A 74 -9.62 -13.23 -5.40
C HIS A 74 -10.13 -11.81 -5.20
N PHE A 75 -9.36 -10.80 -5.61
CA PHE A 75 -9.77 -9.41 -5.59
C PHE A 75 -9.73 -8.81 -6.99
N ASP A 76 -10.88 -8.35 -7.47
CA ASP A 76 -11.07 -7.60 -8.70
C ASP A 76 -11.63 -6.22 -8.35
N PRO A 77 -10.80 -5.16 -8.35
CA PRO A 77 -11.24 -3.84 -7.93
C PRO A 77 -12.40 -3.30 -8.79
N ASP A 78 -12.42 -3.58 -10.09
CA ASP A 78 -13.48 -3.09 -10.98
C ASP A 78 -14.82 -3.70 -10.62
N LYS A 79 -14.84 -5.01 -10.35
CA LYS A 79 -16.04 -5.73 -9.93
C LYS A 79 -16.53 -5.30 -8.56
N GLU A 80 -15.61 -5.24 -7.59
CA GLU A 80 -15.94 -4.99 -6.19
C GLU A 80 -16.33 -3.53 -5.92
N THR A 81 -15.72 -2.57 -6.63
CA THR A 81 -16.03 -1.15 -6.47
C THR A 81 -17.13 -0.64 -7.41
N GLY A 82 -17.48 -1.41 -8.43
CA GLY A 82 -18.44 -1.02 -9.47
C GLY A 82 -17.91 0.02 -10.46
N LEU A 83 -16.59 0.28 -10.43
CA LEU A 83 -15.92 1.14 -11.40
C LEU A 83 -15.36 0.28 -12.55
N THR A 84 -15.30 0.80 -13.77
CA THR A 84 -14.99 0.01 -14.98
C THR A 84 -13.69 0.46 -15.63
N GLU A 85 -12.58 0.34 -14.91
CA GLU A 85 -11.27 0.82 -15.37
C GLU A 85 -10.49 -0.25 -16.18
N LYS A 86 -10.99 -1.51 -16.24
CA LYS A 86 -10.32 -2.65 -16.89
C LYS A 86 -8.90 -2.85 -16.38
N THR A 87 -8.80 -3.06 -15.08
CA THR A 87 -7.53 -3.14 -14.38
C THR A 87 -6.95 -4.55 -14.34
N PHE A 88 -5.64 -4.62 -14.10
CA PHE A 88 -4.91 -5.86 -13.82
C PHE A 88 -3.89 -5.63 -12.70
N PRO A 89 -3.61 -6.67 -11.87
CA PRO A 89 -2.64 -6.59 -10.78
C PRO A 89 -1.20 -6.64 -11.30
N ASP A 90 -0.32 -5.85 -10.68
CA ASP A 90 1.12 -5.98 -10.87
C ASP A 90 1.75 -6.73 -9.69
N LEU A 91 2.22 -7.94 -9.94
CA LEU A 91 2.89 -8.79 -8.96
C LEU A 91 4.42 -8.62 -8.97
N SER A 92 4.96 -7.68 -9.72
CA SER A 92 6.40 -7.38 -9.69
C SER A 92 6.85 -6.71 -8.38
N GLY A 93 5.90 -6.14 -7.63
CA GLY A 93 6.17 -5.34 -6.44
C GLY A 93 6.53 -3.88 -6.74
N TYR A 94 6.42 -3.44 -7.99
CA TYR A 94 6.67 -2.05 -8.34
C TYR A 94 5.60 -1.11 -7.74
N GLY A 95 6.07 -0.14 -6.96
CA GLY A 95 5.20 0.80 -6.23
C GLY A 95 4.36 0.17 -5.11
N GLY A 96 4.62 -1.08 -4.79
CA GLY A 96 3.98 -1.88 -3.74
C GLY A 96 4.97 -2.90 -3.18
N GLY A 97 4.57 -4.16 -3.09
CA GLY A 97 5.39 -5.23 -2.56
C GLY A 97 5.31 -5.35 -1.05
N MET A 98 6.33 -5.93 -0.44
CA MET A 98 6.42 -6.04 1.01
C MET A 98 6.98 -4.76 1.60
N MET A 99 6.30 -4.19 2.59
CA MET A 99 6.70 -2.94 3.25
C MET A 99 6.76 -3.14 4.76
N LEU A 100 7.87 -2.72 5.35
CA LEU A 100 8.14 -2.72 6.79
C LEU A 100 8.36 -1.29 7.25
N THR A 101 7.50 -0.80 8.12
CA THR A 101 7.71 0.48 8.80
C THR A 101 8.14 0.17 10.24
N PRO A 102 9.39 0.44 10.60
CA PRO A 102 9.92 0.06 11.89
C PRO A 102 9.36 0.94 13.01
N ASN A 103 9.12 0.34 14.17
CA ASN A 103 8.93 1.05 15.42
C ASN A 103 10.22 0.96 16.24
N LYS A 104 11.14 1.88 16.03
CA LYS A 104 12.38 1.95 16.83
C LYS A 104 12.20 2.95 17.95
N ASN A 105 12.71 2.60 19.15
CA ASN A 105 12.71 3.45 20.32
C ASN A 105 13.31 4.84 20.00
N GLY A 106 12.45 5.84 19.79
CA GLY A 106 12.82 7.25 19.61
C GLY A 106 12.80 7.82 18.20
N GLU A 107 12.79 6.99 17.16
CA GLU A 107 12.58 7.40 15.77
C GLU A 107 11.69 6.36 15.10
N GLY A 108 10.38 6.52 15.24
CA GLY A 108 9.40 5.65 14.61
C GLY A 108 9.37 5.85 13.09
N GLY A 109 9.14 4.76 12.36
CA GLY A 109 8.93 4.85 10.93
C GLY A 109 7.63 5.60 10.60
N TYR A 110 7.58 6.24 9.46
CA TYR A 110 6.42 6.96 8.94
C TYR A 110 6.41 6.93 7.41
N LEU A 111 5.29 7.29 6.83
CA LEU A 111 5.13 7.58 5.41
C LEU A 111 4.50 8.96 5.27
N GLY A 112 5.26 9.95 4.82
CA GLY A 112 4.79 11.31 4.59
C GLY A 112 3.62 11.36 3.61
N MET A 113 2.82 12.42 3.69
CA MET A 113 1.72 12.62 2.77
C MET A 113 2.24 12.76 1.35
N HIS A 114 1.83 11.86 0.48
CA HIS A 114 2.28 11.80 -0.91
C HIS A 114 1.17 11.33 -1.85
N ILE A 115 1.38 11.55 -3.13
CA ILE A 115 0.64 10.90 -4.21
C ILE A 115 1.61 9.95 -4.89
N ASP A 116 1.20 8.72 -5.08
CA ASP A 116 1.94 7.70 -5.82
C ASP A 116 2.26 8.13 -7.26
N ALA A 117 3.24 7.46 -7.87
CA ALA A 117 3.48 7.59 -9.30
C ALA A 117 2.23 7.21 -10.11
N GLU A 118 1.81 8.07 -11.02
CA GLU A 118 0.67 7.83 -11.91
C GLU A 118 0.99 6.77 -12.95
N ARG A 119 2.22 6.76 -13.44
CA ARG A 119 2.69 5.86 -14.51
C ARG A 119 3.73 4.88 -14.01
N HIS A 120 3.70 3.69 -14.57
CA HIS A 120 4.67 2.65 -14.26
C HIS A 120 6.03 2.97 -14.91
N LYS A 121 7.12 2.92 -14.15
CA LYS A 121 8.45 3.32 -14.63
C LYS A 121 8.95 2.48 -15.82
N LEU A 122 8.67 1.17 -15.82
CA LEU A 122 9.12 0.24 -16.87
C LEU A 122 8.10 0.05 -17.99
N HIS A 123 6.85 0.48 -17.77
CA HIS A 123 5.73 0.33 -18.71
C HIS A 123 4.96 1.66 -18.78
N PRO A 124 5.43 2.67 -19.52
CA PRO A 124 4.83 4.01 -19.51
C PRO A 124 3.34 4.07 -19.91
N ALA A 125 2.88 3.08 -20.68
CA ALA A 125 1.47 2.92 -21.03
C ALA A 125 0.59 2.43 -19.85
N TRP A 126 1.20 1.96 -18.75
CA TRP A 126 0.44 1.53 -17.57
C TRP A 126 0.16 2.70 -16.66
N LYS A 127 -1.12 2.96 -16.45
CA LYS A 127 -1.62 3.98 -15.52
C LYS A 127 -2.16 3.33 -14.25
N ARG A 128 -1.75 3.84 -13.10
CA ARG A 128 -2.22 3.37 -11.79
C ARG A 128 -3.70 3.68 -11.63
N GLN A 129 -4.46 2.70 -11.20
CA GLN A 129 -5.88 2.86 -10.91
C GLN A 129 -6.18 2.63 -9.42
N TYR A 130 -5.56 1.61 -8.81
CA TYR A 130 -5.77 1.33 -7.39
C TYR A 130 -4.46 0.95 -6.70
N SER A 131 -4.39 1.33 -5.44
CA SER A 131 -3.46 0.80 -4.46
C SER A 131 -4.22 -0.10 -3.49
N VAL A 132 -3.76 -1.33 -3.35
CA VAL A 132 -4.41 -2.37 -2.55
C VAL A 132 -3.38 -2.90 -1.55
N VAL A 133 -3.68 -2.77 -0.24
CA VAL A 133 -2.70 -3.02 0.82
C VAL A 133 -3.31 -3.91 1.89
N LEU A 134 -2.70 -5.09 2.11
CA LEU A 134 -3.06 -6.04 3.16
C LEU A 134 -2.24 -5.78 4.42
N GLY A 135 -2.89 -5.66 5.57
CA GLY A 135 -2.26 -5.57 6.88
C GLY A 135 -1.81 -6.94 7.41
N LEU A 136 -0.56 -7.03 7.87
CA LEU A 136 0.03 -8.28 8.38
C LEU A 136 0.35 -8.25 9.88
N SER A 137 0.41 -7.06 10.53
CA SER A 137 0.73 -6.95 11.96
C SER A 137 -0.53 -7.12 12.81
N GLU A 138 -0.46 -7.96 13.85
CA GLU A 138 -1.57 -8.18 14.79
C GLU A 138 -1.66 -7.09 15.86
N ASP A 139 -0.51 -6.66 16.40
CA ASP A 139 -0.45 -5.61 17.41
C ASP A 139 -0.31 -4.26 16.73
N TYR A 140 -1.42 -3.56 16.55
CA TYR A 140 -1.42 -2.25 15.93
C TYR A 140 -1.93 -1.16 16.88
N ASP A 141 -1.60 0.07 16.56
CA ASP A 141 -2.31 1.24 17.07
C ASP A 141 -2.74 2.19 15.94
N SER A 142 -3.46 3.26 16.28
CA SER A 142 -4.01 4.19 15.29
C SER A 142 -2.96 4.95 14.47
N SER A 143 -1.67 4.90 14.84
CA SER A 143 -0.57 5.43 14.02
C SER A 143 -0.30 4.60 12.77
N PHE A 144 -0.77 3.34 12.73
CA PHE A 144 -0.67 2.48 11.55
C PHE A 144 -1.70 2.79 10.46
N ASP A 145 -2.76 3.52 10.84
CA ASP A 145 -3.87 3.79 9.94
C ASP A 145 -3.43 4.69 8.78
N LEU A 146 -3.86 4.33 7.58
CA LEU A 146 -3.63 5.15 6.41
C LEU A 146 -4.51 6.40 6.47
N ARG A 147 -3.89 7.56 6.38
CA ARG A 147 -4.59 8.84 6.21
C ARG A 147 -4.72 9.14 4.74
N LEU A 148 -5.92 9.50 4.31
CA LEU A 148 -6.21 9.93 2.94
C LEU A 148 -6.68 11.38 2.97
N HIS A 149 -6.25 12.16 1.97
CA HIS A 149 -6.67 13.55 1.80
C HIS A 149 -6.96 13.81 0.32
N ASN A 150 -8.12 14.39 0.00
CA ASN A 150 -8.57 14.64 -1.37
C ASN A 150 -8.45 16.12 -1.81
N GLY A 151 -7.64 16.90 -1.10
CA GLY A 151 -7.48 18.34 -1.33
C GLY A 151 -8.45 19.23 -0.54
N LYS A 152 -9.48 18.64 0.10
CA LYS A 152 -10.50 19.36 0.89
C LYS A 152 -10.77 18.72 2.23
N GLU A 153 -10.87 17.41 2.23
CA GLU A 153 -11.25 16.60 3.38
C GLU A 153 -10.20 15.51 3.59
N HIS A 154 -10.14 14.98 4.79
CA HIS A 154 -9.32 13.84 5.13
C HIS A 154 -10.19 12.71 5.69
N CYS A 155 -9.73 11.49 5.52
CA CYS A 155 -10.31 10.30 6.14
C CYS A 155 -9.24 9.34 6.60
N ARG A 156 -9.64 8.31 7.32
CA ARG A 156 -8.76 7.32 7.90
C ARG A 156 -9.20 5.92 7.53
N LEU A 157 -8.37 5.19 6.82
CA LEU A 157 -8.52 3.75 6.65
C LEU A 157 -7.80 3.05 7.79
N GLU A 158 -8.58 2.50 8.71
CA GLU A 158 -8.07 1.77 9.85
C GLU A 158 -7.22 0.58 9.42
N TYR A 159 -6.01 0.48 9.98
CA TYR A 159 -5.18 -0.70 9.80
C TYR A 159 -5.69 -1.84 10.68
N LYS A 160 -5.78 -3.04 10.11
CA LYS A 160 -6.07 -4.27 10.83
C LYS A 160 -5.27 -5.44 10.29
N PHE A 161 -4.97 -6.42 11.15
CA PHE A 161 -4.49 -7.72 10.70
C PHE A 161 -5.50 -8.35 9.73
N ASN A 162 -5.01 -8.86 8.60
CA ASN A 162 -5.79 -9.51 7.55
C ASN A 162 -6.92 -8.63 6.93
N ARG A 163 -6.81 -7.29 7.07
CA ARG A 163 -7.67 -6.33 6.37
C ARG A 163 -7.02 -5.88 5.09
N LEU A 164 -7.76 -6.00 3.99
CA LEU A 164 -7.40 -5.44 2.69
C LEU A 164 -7.95 -4.01 2.62
N ASN A 165 -7.07 -3.02 2.63
CA ASN A 165 -7.40 -1.63 2.36
C ASN A 165 -7.19 -1.32 0.88
N ILE A 166 -8.16 -0.65 0.28
CA ILE A 166 -8.22 -0.33 -1.14
C ILE A 166 -8.47 1.16 -1.29
N PHE A 167 -7.71 1.84 -2.15
CA PHE A 167 -8.03 3.20 -2.55
C PHE A 167 -7.70 3.43 -4.00
N LYS A 168 -8.58 4.22 -4.67
CA LYS A 168 -8.40 4.60 -6.06
C LYS A 168 -7.33 5.68 -6.18
N PHE A 169 -6.49 5.56 -7.20
CA PHE A 169 -5.56 6.62 -7.57
C PHE A 169 -6.32 7.76 -8.23
N GLU A 170 -6.13 8.96 -7.72
CA GLU A 170 -6.65 10.22 -8.26
C GLU A 170 -5.56 11.29 -8.13
N LYS A 171 -5.66 12.37 -8.93
CA LYS A 171 -4.65 13.46 -8.93
C LYS A 171 -4.44 14.14 -7.57
N ASN A 172 -5.38 13.98 -6.67
CA ASN A 172 -5.39 14.52 -5.32
C ASN A 172 -5.59 13.45 -4.25
N SER A 173 -5.33 12.19 -4.54
CA SER A 173 -5.36 11.09 -3.56
C SER A 173 -4.10 11.06 -2.70
N TRP A 174 -3.88 12.15 -1.96
CA TRP A 174 -2.80 12.22 -0.98
C TRP A 174 -2.99 11.18 0.10
N HIS A 175 -1.94 10.49 0.46
CA HIS A 175 -2.00 9.47 1.50
C HIS A 175 -0.67 9.30 2.21
N GLY A 176 -0.75 8.75 3.42
CA GLY A 176 0.39 8.51 4.29
C GLY A 176 -0.06 8.05 5.66
N PHE A 177 0.86 7.90 6.59
CA PHE A 177 0.57 7.63 8.00
C PHE A 177 1.65 8.28 8.87
N PRO A 178 1.27 8.72 10.09
CA PRO A 178 2.16 9.41 11.00
C PRO A 178 3.24 8.48 11.54
N GLU A 179 4.16 9.04 12.29
CA GLU A 179 5.20 8.29 13.00
C GLU A 179 4.58 7.23 13.92
N ILE A 180 5.12 6.01 13.81
CA ILE A 180 4.74 4.88 14.67
C ILE A 180 5.41 5.05 16.02
N THR A 181 4.61 5.36 17.03
CA THR A 181 5.12 5.67 18.40
C THR A 181 4.94 4.52 19.39
N LYS A 182 4.12 3.52 19.07
CA LYS A 182 3.78 2.40 19.95
C LYS A 182 3.60 1.10 19.15
N GLY A 183 3.63 -0.02 19.85
CA GLY A 183 3.38 -1.33 19.28
C GLY A 183 4.60 -1.93 18.60
N LYS A 184 4.35 -2.82 17.64
CA LYS A 184 5.36 -3.49 16.81
C LYS A 184 5.54 -2.77 15.48
N ASP A 185 6.42 -3.30 14.65
CA ASP A 185 6.59 -2.82 13.27
C ASP A 185 5.31 -3.00 12.47
N ARG A 186 4.99 -2.00 11.65
CA ARG A 186 3.89 -2.10 10.69
C ARG A 186 4.37 -2.86 9.46
N LYS A 187 3.74 -4.00 9.18
CA LYS A 187 4.06 -4.87 8.04
C LYS A 187 2.87 -4.95 7.09
N THR A 188 3.12 -4.79 5.81
CA THR A 188 2.08 -4.88 4.77
C THR A 188 2.58 -5.55 3.51
N ILE A 189 1.64 -6.07 2.72
CA ILE A 189 1.85 -6.42 1.31
C ILE A 189 0.95 -5.52 0.48
N GLY A 190 1.53 -4.81 -0.48
CA GLY A 190 0.83 -3.95 -1.43
C GLY A 190 0.85 -4.50 -2.85
N ILE A 191 -0.28 -4.43 -3.53
CA ILE A 191 -0.41 -4.72 -4.97
C ILE A 191 -1.02 -3.49 -5.63
N MET A 192 -0.40 -3.05 -6.72
CA MET A 192 -0.91 -1.96 -7.52
C MET A 192 -1.69 -2.52 -8.70
N TYR A 193 -2.84 -1.93 -8.98
CA TYR A 193 -3.67 -2.27 -10.14
C TYR A 193 -3.55 -1.19 -11.19
N TRP A 194 -3.30 -1.63 -12.42
CA TRP A 194 -3.01 -0.78 -13.56
C TRP A 194 -4.03 -0.99 -14.68
N SER A 195 -4.28 0.06 -15.46
CA SER A 195 -4.92 -0.02 -16.78
C SER A 195 -3.91 0.31 -17.86
N ILE A 196 -4.21 -0.10 -19.11
CA ILE A 196 -3.41 0.28 -20.28
C ILE A 196 -4.06 1.51 -20.89
N GLU A 197 -3.29 2.59 -21.02
CA GLU A 197 -3.67 3.84 -21.68
C GLU A 197 -2.58 4.29 -22.65
N GLU A 198 -2.78 5.42 -23.31
CA GLU A 198 -1.72 6.06 -24.10
C GLU A 198 -0.55 6.45 -23.19
N GLU A 199 0.66 6.35 -23.72
CA GLU A 199 1.87 6.73 -22.98
C GLU A 199 1.84 8.23 -22.65
N ASP A 200 2.17 8.56 -21.40
CA ASP A 200 2.40 9.94 -20.99
C ASP A 200 3.89 10.25 -21.14
N PRO A 201 4.28 11.20 -21.98
CA PRO A 201 5.68 11.57 -22.15
C PRO A 201 6.26 12.33 -20.95
N ASN A 202 5.44 12.69 -19.97
CA ASN A 202 5.90 13.42 -18.79
C ASN A 202 6.69 12.52 -17.84
N PRO A 203 8.02 12.69 -17.67
CA PRO A 203 8.82 11.87 -16.78
C PRO A 203 8.42 11.99 -15.30
N GLU A 204 7.78 13.09 -14.89
CA GLU A 204 7.30 13.28 -13.52
C GLU A 204 6.11 12.37 -13.19
N ALA A 205 5.37 11.89 -14.19
CA ALA A 205 4.28 10.93 -13.99
C ALA A 205 4.75 9.58 -13.41
N THR A 206 6.04 9.26 -13.51
CA THR A 206 6.65 8.05 -12.96
C THR A 206 7.24 8.22 -11.56
N LYS A 207 7.02 9.38 -10.92
CA LYS A 207 7.55 9.71 -9.59
C LYS A 207 6.43 9.94 -8.60
N ALA A 208 6.60 9.46 -7.37
CA ALA A 208 5.77 9.90 -6.25
C ALA A 208 6.06 11.37 -5.91
N ARG A 209 5.04 12.08 -5.44
CA ARG A 209 5.16 13.49 -5.04
C ARG A 209 4.81 13.64 -3.57
N PHE A 210 5.72 14.13 -2.76
CA PHE A 210 5.51 14.40 -1.34
C PHE A 210 5.05 15.84 -1.11
N ASN A 211 4.22 16.04 -0.09
CA ASN A 211 3.78 17.35 0.37
C ASN A 211 3.91 17.44 1.89
N ASN A 212 4.95 18.10 2.35
CA ASN A 212 5.26 18.27 3.77
C ASN A 212 4.38 19.31 4.47
N GLU A 213 3.52 20.04 3.73
CA GLU A 213 2.55 21.00 4.30
C GLU A 213 1.24 20.32 4.71
N LEU A 214 0.96 19.13 4.17
CA LEU A 214 -0.18 18.33 4.58
C LEU A 214 0.18 17.52 5.83
N ASP A 215 -0.56 17.73 6.89
CA ASP A 215 -0.43 16.95 8.11
C ASP A 215 -1.39 15.75 8.15
N PHE A 216 -1.40 15.03 9.26
CA PHE A 216 -2.22 13.84 9.48
C PHE A 216 -3.46 14.12 10.36
N SER A 217 -3.71 15.38 10.68
CA SER A 217 -4.81 15.80 11.56
C SER A 217 -6.14 15.92 10.83
#